data_57b1362ad014d8a268db09520e624550
#
_entry.id   57b1362ad014d8a268db09520e624550
#
_cell.length_a   1.000
_cell.length_b   1.000
_cell.length_c   1.000
_cell.angle_alpha   90.00
_cell.angle_beta   90.00
_cell.angle_gamma   90.00
#
_symmetry.space_group_name_H-M   'P 1'
#
loop_
_entity.id
_entity.type
_entity.pdbx_description
1 polymer ?
#
loop_
_entity_poly.entity_id
_entity_poly.type
_entity_poly.pdbx_seq_one_letter_code
_entity_poly.pdbx_strand_id
1 'polypeptide(L)'
;LVHTDALRREYPANWVLAQNLEAAGYRVILTSRSSTQRLLRFFTPEVVILSHVFSLSESELASLHKRGARIFSNEVEGEIEGNELGISGTYPEDIAYQYFEKIFTWSEWSAGWLVKKRHVDPGRVAAIGCTRLSLMKYFRSTPGRQRVGILSRFEIINTFDGRHPFENLMSLDVRH
;
A
#
# COMPACT_ATOMS: atom_id res chain seq x y z
N LEU A 1 2.20 14.30 -3.09
CA LEU A 1 1.33 13.39 -3.82
C LEU A 1 1.13 12.12 -2.99
N VAL A 2 -0.11 11.68 -2.83
CA VAL A 2 -0.47 10.42 -2.15
C VAL A 2 -1.13 9.49 -3.17
N HIS A 3 -0.50 8.36 -3.40
CA HIS A 3 -0.96 7.32 -4.32
C HIS A 3 -2.01 6.43 -3.65
N THR A 4 -3.04 6.06 -4.40
CA THR A 4 -4.13 5.16 -3.98
C THR A 4 -4.27 4.07 -5.03
N ASP A 5 -3.92 2.83 -4.70
CA ASP A 5 -4.01 1.70 -5.63
C ASP A 5 -5.46 1.21 -5.78
N ALA A 6 -6.12 0.90 -4.67
CA ALA A 6 -7.50 0.43 -4.64
C ALA A 6 -8.41 1.45 -3.97
N LEU A 7 -9.20 2.17 -4.77
CA LEU A 7 -10.01 3.30 -4.31
C LEU A 7 -10.92 2.94 -3.12
N ARG A 8 -11.68 1.84 -3.21
CA ARG A 8 -12.62 1.43 -2.16
C ARG A 8 -11.92 1.04 -0.86
N ARG A 9 -10.69 0.52 -0.95
CA ARG A 9 -9.93 -0.01 0.18
C ARG A 9 -9.10 1.06 0.87
N GLU A 10 -8.46 1.93 0.13
CA GLU A 10 -7.42 2.83 0.62
C GLU A 10 -7.86 4.28 0.74
N TYR A 11 -8.79 4.71 -0.11
CA TYR A 11 -9.18 6.11 -0.19
C TYR A 11 -9.57 6.72 1.16
N PRO A 12 -10.37 6.08 2.04
CA PRO A 12 -10.72 6.67 3.33
C PRO A 12 -9.51 6.97 4.21
N ALA A 13 -8.52 6.05 4.25
CA ALA A 13 -7.30 6.24 5.03
C ALA A 13 -6.39 7.30 4.41
N ASN A 14 -6.22 7.27 3.11
CA ASN A 14 -5.42 8.24 2.37
C ASN A 14 -6.05 9.64 2.40
N TRP A 15 -7.38 9.72 2.43
CA TRP A 15 -8.06 11.01 2.61
C TRP A 15 -7.79 11.61 4.00
N VAL A 16 -7.86 10.81 5.08
CA VAL A 16 -7.50 11.27 6.44
C VAL A 16 -6.02 11.66 6.51
N LEU A 17 -5.14 10.89 5.87
CA LEU A 17 -3.73 11.25 5.76
C LEU A 17 -3.56 12.60 5.04
N ALA A 18 -4.26 12.80 3.92
CA ALA A 18 -4.23 14.05 3.18
C ALA A 18 -4.67 15.26 4.04
N GLN A 19 -5.78 15.12 4.78
CA GLN A 19 -6.25 16.18 5.68
C GLN A 19 -5.22 16.53 6.77
N ASN A 20 -4.54 15.53 7.34
CA ASN A 20 -3.49 15.78 8.32
C ASN A 20 -2.26 16.46 7.71
N LEU A 21 -1.89 16.09 6.49
CA LEU A 21 -0.80 16.74 5.76
C LEU A 21 -1.16 18.18 5.39
N GLU A 22 -2.40 18.44 4.96
CA GLU A 22 -2.89 19.79 4.68
C GLU A 22 -2.90 20.66 5.95
N ALA A 23 -3.32 20.11 7.09
CA ALA A 23 -3.24 20.79 8.39
C ALA A 23 -1.80 21.09 8.81
N ALA A 24 -0.83 20.29 8.34
CA ALA A 24 0.61 20.53 8.53
C ALA A 24 1.22 21.49 7.47
N GLY A 25 0.40 22.07 6.60
CA GLY A 25 0.82 23.09 5.63
C GLY A 25 1.21 22.57 4.24
N TYR A 26 1.02 21.28 3.97
CA TYR A 26 1.28 20.72 2.63
C TYR A 26 0.08 20.89 1.72
N ARG A 27 0.34 21.09 0.42
CA ARG A 27 -0.68 20.92 -0.63
C ARG A 27 -0.71 19.47 -1.06
N VAL A 28 -1.84 18.80 -0.93
CA VAL A 28 -1.96 17.36 -1.18
C VAL A 28 -2.72 17.09 -2.47
N ILE A 29 -2.22 16.14 -3.24
CA ILE A 29 -2.89 15.56 -4.41
C ILE A 29 -3.08 14.08 -4.15
N LEU A 30 -4.33 13.63 -4.04
CA LEU A 30 -4.67 12.22 -4.03
C LEU A 30 -4.79 11.72 -5.46
N THR A 31 -4.13 10.61 -5.79
CA THR A 31 -4.12 10.07 -7.13
C THR A 31 -4.49 8.60 -7.16
N SER A 32 -5.11 8.16 -8.24
CA SER A 32 -5.28 6.73 -8.52
C SER A 32 -4.02 6.15 -9.18
N ARG A 33 -3.91 4.81 -9.18
CA ARG A 33 -2.81 4.10 -9.84
C ARG A 33 -2.57 4.57 -11.28
N SER A 34 -3.62 4.63 -12.08
CA SER A 34 -3.54 5.05 -13.49
C SER A 34 -3.16 6.52 -13.69
N SER A 35 -3.49 7.37 -12.71
CA SER A 35 -3.20 8.80 -12.78
C SER A 35 -1.82 9.16 -12.26
N THR A 36 -1.30 8.40 -11.29
CA THR A 36 0.00 8.67 -10.65
C THR A 36 1.13 8.75 -11.67
N GLN A 37 1.33 7.71 -12.46
CA GLN A 37 2.39 7.67 -13.48
C GLN A 37 2.26 8.80 -14.50
N ARG A 38 1.01 9.11 -14.91
CA ARG A 38 0.75 10.21 -15.87
C ARG A 38 1.13 11.55 -15.27
N LEU A 39 0.69 11.84 -14.04
CA LEU A 39 1.00 13.09 -13.36
C LEU A 39 2.50 13.28 -13.12
N LEU A 40 3.21 12.24 -12.70
CA LEU A 40 4.65 12.28 -12.42
C LEU A 40 5.53 12.54 -13.66
N ARG A 41 4.97 12.41 -14.88
CA ARG A 41 5.65 12.84 -16.12
C ARG A 41 5.68 14.35 -16.27
N PHE A 42 4.67 15.05 -15.76
CA PHE A 42 4.49 16.51 -16.00
C PHE A 42 4.97 17.37 -14.85
N PHE A 43 4.98 16.84 -13.62
CA PHE A 43 5.48 17.59 -12.49
C PHE A 43 6.18 16.69 -11.49
N THR A 44 7.04 17.28 -10.66
CA THR A 44 7.73 16.60 -9.56
C THR A 44 7.18 17.10 -8.24
N PRO A 45 6.42 16.29 -7.50
CA PRO A 45 6.04 16.64 -6.15
C PRO A 45 7.27 16.58 -5.23
N GLU A 46 7.31 17.42 -4.22
CA GLU A 46 8.35 17.36 -3.19
C GLU A 46 8.33 16.02 -2.44
N VAL A 47 7.13 15.51 -2.17
CA VAL A 47 6.91 14.25 -1.46
C VAL A 47 5.98 13.35 -2.25
N VAL A 48 6.36 12.08 -2.41
CA VAL A 48 5.53 11.01 -2.99
C VAL A 48 5.34 9.92 -1.95
N ILE A 49 4.10 9.60 -1.64
CA ILE A 49 3.74 8.48 -0.76
C ILE A 49 3.05 7.43 -1.63
N LEU A 50 3.68 6.26 -1.74
CA LEU A 50 3.21 5.12 -2.54
C LEU A 50 2.50 4.11 -1.64
N SER A 51 1.50 3.41 -2.17
CA SER A 51 0.79 2.33 -1.45
C SER A 51 1.64 1.08 -1.29
N HIS A 52 2.59 0.83 -2.23
CA HIS A 52 3.48 -0.32 -2.21
C HIS A 52 4.86 0.08 -2.73
N VAL A 53 5.89 -0.66 -2.33
CA VAL A 53 7.27 -0.44 -2.82
C VAL A 53 7.40 -0.70 -4.33
N PHE A 54 6.52 -1.51 -4.90
CA PHE A 54 6.48 -1.86 -6.33
C PHE A 54 5.47 -1.03 -7.15
N SER A 55 4.92 0.06 -6.58
CA SER A 55 3.93 0.91 -7.29
C SER A 55 4.51 1.64 -8.50
N LEU A 56 5.82 1.83 -8.54
CA LEU A 56 6.58 2.43 -9.64
C LEU A 56 7.76 1.53 -10.00
N SER A 57 8.17 1.58 -11.27
CA SER A 57 9.37 0.90 -11.74
C SER A 57 10.64 1.56 -11.18
N GLU A 58 11.76 0.84 -11.20
CA GLU A 58 13.07 1.38 -10.78
C GLU A 58 13.43 2.65 -11.54
N SER A 59 13.21 2.70 -12.84
CA SER A 59 13.51 3.88 -13.67
C SER A 59 12.66 5.09 -13.29
N GLU A 60 11.39 4.87 -12.89
CA GLU A 60 10.53 5.93 -12.39
C GLU A 60 10.97 6.44 -11.02
N LEU A 61 11.33 5.53 -10.11
CA LEU A 61 11.88 5.87 -8.79
C LEU A 61 13.19 6.67 -8.92
N ALA A 62 14.11 6.20 -9.75
CA ALA A 62 15.38 6.87 -10.02
C ALA A 62 15.16 8.28 -10.61
N SER A 63 14.22 8.40 -11.57
CA SER A 63 13.88 9.68 -12.18
C SER A 63 13.30 10.67 -11.16
N LEU A 64 12.40 10.22 -10.28
CA LEU A 64 11.83 11.05 -9.22
C LEU A 64 12.89 11.50 -8.23
N HIS A 65 13.73 10.57 -7.79
CA HIS A 65 14.83 10.86 -6.87
C HIS A 65 15.81 11.87 -7.46
N LYS A 66 16.21 11.69 -8.72
CA LYS A 66 17.09 12.65 -9.45
C LYS A 66 16.48 14.04 -9.53
N ARG A 67 15.16 14.17 -9.60
CA ARG A 67 14.42 15.43 -9.62
C ARG A 67 14.18 16.02 -8.23
N GLY A 68 14.72 15.39 -7.17
CA GLY A 68 14.63 15.88 -5.79
C GLY A 68 13.37 15.46 -5.03
N ALA A 69 12.55 14.54 -5.55
CA ALA A 69 11.40 14.03 -4.82
C ALA A 69 11.82 13.11 -3.67
N ARG A 70 11.21 13.29 -2.51
CA ARG A 70 11.31 12.37 -1.36
C ARG A 70 10.25 11.29 -1.50
N ILE A 71 10.66 10.03 -1.51
CA ILE A 71 9.78 8.90 -1.81
C ILE A 71 9.56 8.07 -0.54
N PHE A 72 8.30 7.82 -0.24
CA PHE A 72 7.86 7.02 0.90
C PHE A 72 6.96 5.88 0.40
N SER A 73 6.98 4.74 1.10
CA SER A 73 6.00 3.68 0.91
C SER A 73 5.20 3.48 2.19
N ASN A 74 3.89 3.37 2.05
CA ASN A 74 2.97 3.05 3.14
C ASN A 74 2.20 1.79 2.78
N GLU A 75 2.70 0.63 3.23
CA GLU A 75 2.12 -0.67 2.87
C GLU A 75 0.63 -0.78 3.27
N VAL A 76 -0.21 -1.19 2.34
CA VAL A 76 -1.67 -1.18 2.51
C VAL A 76 -2.34 -2.54 2.33
N GLU A 77 -1.65 -3.55 1.78
CA GLU A 77 -2.29 -4.86 1.48
C GLU A 77 -2.30 -5.82 2.66
N GLY A 78 -1.32 -5.75 3.50
CA GLY A 78 -1.26 -6.56 4.69
C GLY A 78 -0.04 -7.44 4.78
N GLU A 79 0.35 -7.64 6.00
CA GLU A 79 1.49 -8.44 6.38
C GLU A 79 1.01 -9.45 7.41
N ILE A 80 1.23 -10.72 7.14
CA ILE A 80 0.92 -11.80 8.09
C ILE A 80 2.24 -12.27 8.70
N GLU A 81 2.40 -12.03 9.99
CA GLU A 81 3.58 -12.46 10.74
C GLU A 81 3.80 -13.97 10.58
N GLY A 82 5.06 -14.37 10.31
CA GLY A 82 5.41 -15.76 10.06
C GLY A 82 5.12 -16.27 8.65
N ASN A 83 4.45 -15.50 7.78
CA ASN A 83 4.23 -15.88 6.40
C ASN A 83 5.35 -15.37 5.49
N GLU A 84 6.44 -16.12 5.41
CA GLU A 84 7.61 -15.80 4.57
C GLU A 84 7.26 -15.63 3.08
N LEU A 85 6.36 -16.46 2.57
CA LEU A 85 5.95 -16.39 1.16
C LEU A 85 5.12 -15.14 0.89
N GLY A 86 4.17 -14.82 1.76
CA GLY A 86 3.33 -13.63 1.63
C GLY A 86 4.14 -12.35 1.71
N ILE A 87 5.04 -12.23 2.69
CA ILE A 87 5.84 -11.02 2.85
C ILE A 87 6.86 -10.85 1.72
N SER A 88 7.39 -11.92 1.14
CA SER A 88 8.28 -11.81 -0.02
C SER A 88 7.57 -11.28 -1.26
N GLY A 89 6.27 -11.56 -1.42
CA GLY A 89 5.43 -10.96 -2.45
C GLY A 89 5.14 -9.48 -2.21
N THR A 90 4.95 -9.09 -0.94
CA THR A 90 4.77 -7.69 -0.55
C THR A 90 6.04 -6.86 -0.75
N TYR A 91 7.19 -7.48 -0.52
CA TYR A 91 8.51 -6.85 -0.65
C TYR A 91 9.43 -7.67 -1.57
N PRO A 92 9.26 -7.58 -2.91
CA PRO A 92 10.06 -8.31 -3.89
C PRO A 92 11.55 -7.99 -3.82
N GLU A 93 12.38 -8.89 -4.37
CA GLU A 93 13.85 -8.71 -4.36
C GLU A 93 14.34 -7.66 -5.34
N ASP A 94 13.66 -7.53 -6.46
CA ASP A 94 14.01 -6.67 -7.59
C ASP A 94 13.60 -5.19 -7.40
N ILE A 95 13.26 -4.81 -6.17
CA ILE A 95 12.90 -3.43 -5.86
C ILE A 95 14.13 -2.59 -5.48
N ALA A 96 14.19 -1.40 -6.04
CA ALA A 96 15.23 -0.42 -5.76
C ALA A 96 14.97 0.33 -4.43
N TYR A 97 15.10 -0.38 -3.31
CA TYR A 97 14.81 0.11 -1.95
C TYR A 97 15.61 1.37 -1.57
N GLN A 98 16.75 1.58 -2.17
CA GLN A 98 17.62 2.75 -1.93
C GLN A 98 16.99 4.10 -2.28
N TYR A 99 15.95 4.12 -3.10
CA TYR A 99 15.24 5.35 -3.45
C TYR A 99 14.18 5.77 -2.42
N PHE A 100 13.80 4.88 -1.50
CA PHE A 100 12.84 5.21 -0.45
C PHE A 100 13.54 5.90 0.71
N GLU A 101 13.01 7.06 1.12
CA GLU A 101 13.44 7.73 2.35
C GLU A 101 12.93 6.99 3.58
N LYS A 102 11.66 6.52 3.54
CA LYS A 102 11.07 5.64 4.56
C LYS A 102 10.12 4.65 3.91
N ILE A 103 10.12 3.45 4.49
CA ILE A 103 9.18 2.36 4.21
C ILE A 103 8.42 2.10 5.50
N PHE A 104 7.13 2.36 5.49
CA PHE A 104 6.25 2.13 6.61
C PHE A 104 5.65 0.75 6.53
N THR A 105 5.87 -0.06 7.56
CA THR A 105 5.39 -1.44 7.67
C THR A 105 4.32 -1.56 8.75
N TRP A 106 3.57 -2.66 8.74
CA TRP A 106 2.52 -2.90 9.73
C TRP A 106 3.08 -3.33 11.09
N SER A 107 4.20 -4.03 11.12
CA SER A 107 4.75 -4.63 12.32
C SER A 107 6.27 -4.53 12.39
N GLU A 108 6.81 -4.65 13.61
CA GLU A 108 8.25 -4.77 13.86
C GLU A 108 8.83 -6.04 13.21
N TRP A 109 8.03 -7.10 13.11
CA TRP A 109 8.43 -8.32 12.43
C TRP A 109 8.71 -8.03 10.94
N SER A 110 7.81 -7.36 10.24
CA SER A 110 7.98 -7.00 8.83
C SER A 110 9.13 -6.03 8.63
N ALA A 111 9.29 -5.06 9.54
CA ALA A 111 10.43 -4.15 9.53
C ALA A 111 11.76 -4.93 9.64
N GLY A 112 11.85 -5.85 10.63
CA GLY A 112 13.01 -6.68 10.82
C GLY A 112 13.27 -7.64 9.66
N TRP A 113 12.20 -8.12 9.00
CA TRP A 113 12.30 -8.96 7.82
C TRP A 113 12.92 -8.20 6.63
N LEU A 114 12.46 -6.97 6.35
CA LEU A 114 13.04 -6.09 5.31
C LEU A 114 14.53 -5.86 5.53
N VAL A 115 14.93 -5.54 6.75
CA VAL A 115 16.34 -5.32 7.09
C VAL A 115 17.17 -6.58 6.87
N LYS A 116 16.67 -7.75 7.30
CA LYS A 116 17.41 -9.01 7.22
C LYS A 116 17.44 -9.63 5.83
N LYS A 117 16.33 -9.57 5.10
CA LYS A 117 16.15 -10.30 3.84
C LYS A 117 16.30 -9.44 2.60
N ARG A 118 16.06 -8.15 2.70
CA ARG A 118 16.20 -7.17 1.59
C ARG A 118 17.36 -6.20 1.81
N HIS A 119 18.09 -6.33 2.92
CA HIS A 119 19.24 -5.49 3.27
C HIS A 119 18.91 -4.00 3.27
N VAL A 120 17.67 -3.65 3.57
CA VAL A 120 17.25 -2.26 3.69
C VAL A 120 17.88 -1.65 4.94
N ASP A 121 18.38 -0.44 4.83
CA ASP A 121 18.92 0.31 5.97
C ASP A 121 17.85 0.40 7.10
N PRO A 122 18.14 -0.04 8.33
CA PRO A 122 17.21 0.07 9.46
C PRO A 122 16.67 1.49 9.65
N GLY A 123 17.49 2.51 9.38
CA GLY A 123 17.09 3.91 9.42
C GLY A 123 15.99 4.28 8.42
N ARG A 124 15.76 3.46 7.41
CA ARG A 124 14.73 3.68 6.37
C ARG A 124 13.45 2.91 6.61
N VAL A 125 13.35 2.07 7.63
CA VAL A 125 12.15 1.29 7.92
C VAL A 125 11.52 1.76 9.21
N ALA A 126 10.19 1.78 9.28
CA ALA A 126 9.45 2.12 10.49
C ALA A 126 8.13 1.33 10.57
N ALA A 127 7.92 0.62 11.67
CA ALA A 127 6.68 -0.04 11.96
C ALA A 127 5.66 0.97 12.52
N ILE A 128 4.59 1.23 11.80
CA ILE A 128 3.56 2.20 12.20
C ILE A 128 2.16 1.58 12.33
N GLY A 129 2.02 0.30 12.04
CA GLY A 129 0.73 -0.36 11.96
C GLY A 129 0.01 -0.12 10.62
N CYS A 130 -1.17 -0.69 10.51
CA CYS A 130 -2.01 -0.51 9.32
C CYS A 130 -2.82 0.79 9.43
N THR A 131 -2.51 1.77 8.60
CA THR A 131 -3.22 3.07 8.58
C THR A 131 -4.72 2.90 8.34
N ARG A 132 -5.11 1.96 7.51
CA ARG A 132 -6.50 1.63 7.22
C ARG A 132 -7.25 1.07 8.43
N LEU A 133 -6.64 0.12 9.16
CA LEU A 133 -7.25 -0.47 10.36
C LEU A 133 -7.33 0.54 11.51
N SER A 134 -6.42 1.49 11.57
CA SER A 134 -6.44 2.56 12.57
C SER A 134 -7.71 3.39 12.52
N LEU A 135 -8.38 3.48 11.35
CA LEU A 135 -9.65 4.19 11.22
C LEU A 135 -10.81 3.45 11.90
N MET A 136 -10.73 2.14 12.08
CA MET A 136 -11.84 1.34 12.64
C MET A 136 -12.21 1.77 14.05
N LYS A 137 -11.28 2.35 14.81
CA LYS A 137 -11.57 2.91 16.14
C LYS A 137 -12.59 4.04 16.12
N TYR A 138 -12.70 4.77 15.00
CA TYR A 138 -13.66 5.86 14.82
C TYR A 138 -15.04 5.37 14.38
N PHE A 139 -15.14 4.15 13.87
CA PHE A 139 -16.38 3.53 13.40
C PHE A 139 -16.98 2.53 14.40
N ARG A 140 -16.63 2.68 15.70
CA ARG A 140 -17.25 1.86 16.75
C ARG A 140 -18.75 2.10 16.75
N SER A 141 -19.52 1.08 16.38
CA SER A 141 -20.96 1.08 16.58
C SER A 141 -21.27 1.04 18.09
N THR A 142 -22.30 1.76 18.50
CA THR A 142 -22.84 1.65 19.85
C THR A 142 -23.06 0.18 20.19
N PRO A 143 -22.72 -0.29 21.41
CA PRO A 143 -23.00 -1.66 21.82
C PRO A 143 -24.49 -1.93 21.69
N GLY A 144 -24.88 -2.61 20.70
CA GLY A 144 -26.23 -3.07 20.46
C GLY A 144 -26.14 -4.52 19.96
N ARG A 145 -27.16 -5.28 20.05
CA ARG A 145 -27.35 -6.69 19.67
C ARG A 145 -26.06 -7.44 19.27
N GLN A 146 -25.76 -8.51 19.97
CA GLN A 146 -24.68 -9.44 19.60
C GLN A 146 -24.80 -9.80 18.11
N ARG A 147 -23.76 -9.49 17.34
CA ARG A 147 -23.67 -9.83 15.91
C ARG A 147 -22.46 -10.70 15.70
N VAL A 148 -22.63 -11.78 14.97
CA VAL A 148 -21.53 -12.61 14.48
C VAL A 148 -21.23 -12.17 13.06
N GLY A 149 -20.00 -11.70 12.82
CA GLY A 149 -19.50 -11.40 11.48
C GLY A 149 -18.72 -12.59 10.94
N ILE A 150 -19.07 -13.07 9.76
CA ILE A 150 -18.29 -14.08 9.04
C ILE A 150 -17.53 -13.37 7.94
N LEU A 151 -16.19 -13.36 8.06
CA LEU A 151 -15.31 -12.88 7.02
C LEU A 151 -15.02 -14.02 6.05
N SER A 152 -15.34 -13.83 4.77
CA SER A 152 -15.13 -14.84 3.76
C SER A 152 -14.62 -14.20 2.46
N ARG A 153 -13.76 -14.92 1.76
CA ARG A 153 -13.26 -14.57 0.43
C ARG A 153 -14.13 -15.22 -0.65
N PHE A 154 -15.34 -14.71 -0.82
CA PHE A 154 -16.27 -15.20 -1.84
C PHE A 154 -16.05 -14.61 -3.24
N GLU A 155 -15.01 -13.83 -3.45
CA GLU A 155 -14.73 -13.16 -4.74
C GLU A 155 -14.62 -14.15 -5.90
N ILE A 156 -14.10 -15.36 -5.64
CA ILE A 156 -13.97 -16.41 -6.65
C ILE A 156 -15.32 -17.03 -6.99
N ILE A 157 -16.26 -17.04 -6.04
CA ILE A 157 -17.57 -17.70 -6.18
C ILE A 157 -18.66 -16.69 -6.57
N ASN A 158 -18.50 -15.45 -6.15
CA ASN A 158 -19.49 -14.39 -6.36
C ASN A 158 -18.82 -13.18 -7.03
N THR A 159 -18.63 -13.28 -8.32
CA THR A 159 -17.92 -12.29 -9.11
C THR A 159 -18.79 -11.07 -9.39
N PHE A 160 -18.24 -9.87 -9.21
CA PHE A 160 -18.96 -8.61 -9.47
C PHE A 160 -19.33 -8.42 -10.95
N ASP A 161 -18.68 -9.14 -11.86
CA ASP A 161 -18.87 -9.08 -13.31
C ASP A 161 -19.81 -10.17 -13.86
N GLY A 162 -20.40 -10.97 -12.97
CA GLY A 162 -21.35 -12.03 -13.33
C GLY A 162 -20.72 -13.25 -14.01
N ARG A 163 -19.40 -13.37 -14.04
CA ARG A 163 -18.72 -14.55 -14.58
C ARG A 163 -19.00 -15.79 -13.74
N HIS A 164 -19.06 -16.92 -14.39
CA HIS A 164 -19.18 -18.19 -13.68
C HIS A 164 -17.91 -18.43 -12.81
N PRO A 165 -18.02 -18.94 -11.58
CA PRO A 165 -16.87 -19.22 -10.71
C PRO A 165 -15.75 -20.03 -11.38
N PHE A 166 -16.09 -20.96 -12.24
CA PHE A 166 -15.14 -21.77 -13.01
C PHE A 166 -14.35 -20.94 -14.03
N GLU A 167 -14.96 -19.96 -14.68
CA GLU A 167 -14.28 -19.07 -15.63
C GLU A 167 -13.26 -18.19 -14.92
N ASN A 168 -13.56 -17.76 -13.71
CA ASN A 168 -12.62 -17.02 -12.89
C ASN A 168 -11.45 -17.87 -12.40
N LEU A 169 -11.69 -19.11 -11.99
CA LEU A 169 -10.63 -20.05 -11.62
C LEU A 169 -9.71 -20.35 -12.80
N MET A 170 -10.27 -20.50 -14.00
CA MET A 170 -9.49 -20.77 -15.24
C MET A 170 -8.79 -19.52 -15.77
N SER A 171 -9.27 -18.31 -15.47
CA SER A 171 -8.61 -17.05 -15.84
C SER A 171 -7.46 -16.66 -14.89
N LEU A 172 -7.39 -17.25 -13.71
CA LEU A 172 -6.21 -17.24 -12.87
C LEU A 172 -5.19 -18.16 -13.54
N ASP A 173 -4.48 -17.61 -14.52
CA ASP A 173 -3.35 -18.28 -15.18
C ASP A 173 -2.31 -18.60 -14.10
N VAL A 174 -2.39 -19.80 -13.57
CA VAL A 174 -1.41 -20.36 -12.65
C VAL A 174 -0.18 -20.69 -13.50
N ARG A 175 0.54 -19.66 -13.89
CA ARG A 175 1.89 -19.81 -14.41
C ARG A 175 2.77 -20.24 -13.27
N HIS A 176 3.06 -21.53 -13.27
CA HIS A 176 4.09 -22.13 -12.44
C HIS A 176 5.48 -21.65 -12.86
#